data_6c2c1eae42c9e01fe1028eec09174afe
#
_entry.id   6c2c1eae42c9e01fe1028eec09174afe
#
_cell.length_a   1.000
_cell.length_b   1.000
_cell.length_c   1.000
_cell.angle_alpha   90.00
_cell.angle_beta   90.00
_cell.angle_gamma   90.00
#
_symmetry.space_group_name_H-M   'P 1'
#
loop_
_entity.id
_entity.type
_entity.pdbx_description
1 polymer ?
#
loop_
_entity_poly.entity_id
_entity_poly.type
_entity_poly.pdbx_seq_one_letter_code
_entity_poly.pdbx_strand_id
1 'polypeptide(L)'
;KEINILDRIYKSKKSELVAIYGRRRVGKSYLVSECFGKKILFKAVGTYIKDGDKDYESYRQLQLAHFYDSLVIAGLSTKESKPTCWREAFLLLRKVLEGKRNRRKIIFIDELPWLAGPQSSEMIAELGYFWNSWADSERNIILIVCGSATSWMLDNVIHDYGGLHGRLT
;
A
#
# COMPACT_ATOMS: atom_id res chain seq x y z
N LYS A 1 22.92 -3.65 0.63
CA LYS A 1 22.56 -2.91 1.86
C LYS A 1 21.05 -2.99 2.10
N GLU A 2 20.23 -2.61 1.14
CA GLU A 2 18.77 -2.59 1.21
C GLU A 2 18.17 -3.98 1.40
N ILE A 3 18.68 -5.00 0.72
CA ILE A 3 18.25 -6.41 0.88
C ILE A 3 18.39 -6.87 2.32
N ASN A 4 19.51 -6.54 2.98
CA ASN A 4 19.74 -6.92 4.38
C ASN A 4 18.77 -6.22 5.34
N ILE A 5 18.34 -4.99 5.02
CA ILE A 5 17.32 -4.27 5.78
C ILE A 5 15.98 -4.97 5.65
N LEU A 6 15.56 -5.29 4.42
CA LEU A 6 14.30 -5.98 4.16
C LEU A 6 14.27 -7.40 4.78
N ASP A 7 15.39 -8.13 4.74
CA ASP A 7 15.49 -9.44 5.40
C ASP A 7 15.34 -9.32 6.93
N ARG A 8 15.95 -8.31 7.55
CA ARG A 8 15.79 -8.02 8.98
C ARG A 8 14.36 -7.66 9.34
N ILE A 9 13.69 -6.83 8.52
CA ILE A 9 12.27 -6.47 8.66
C ILE A 9 11.41 -7.73 8.58
N TYR A 10 11.67 -8.61 7.62
CA TYR A 10 10.93 -9.86 7.51
C TYR A 10 11.05 -10.76 8.73
N LYS A 11 12.22 -10.78 9.36
CA LYS A 11 12.51 -11.58 10.57
C LYS A 11 12.04 -10.92 11.86
N SER A 12 11.64 -9.66 11.84
CA SER A 12 11.13 -8.96 13.02
C SER A 12 9.85 -9.62 13.55
N LYS A 13 9.52 -9.41 14.83
CA LYS A 13 8.32 -9.97 15.48
C LYS A 13 7.22 -8.94 15.66
N LYS A 14 7.28 -7.85 14.89
CA LYS A 14 6.29 -6.75 14.93
C LYS A 14 5.81 -6.43 13.53
N SER A 15 4.70 -5.73 13.42
CA SER A 15 4.29 -5.12 12.16
C SER A 15 5.26 -4.02 11.76
N GLU A 16 5.54 -3.90 10.47
CA GLU A 16 6.50 -2.93 9.92
C GLU A 16 5.85 -2.18 8.76
N LEU A 17 5.94 -0.86 8.80
CA LEU A 17 5.57 0.01 7.69
C LEU A 17 6.84 0.54 7.03
N VAL A 18 7.02 0.20 5.77
CA VAL A 18 8.26 0.47 5.02
C VAL A 18 7.96 1.38 3.83
N ALA A 19 8.65 2.52 3.75
CA ALA A 19 8.58 3.38 2.59
C ALA A 19 9.85 3.27 1.74
N ILE A 20 9.69 2.93 0.46
CA ILE A 20 10.79 2.88 -0.51
C ILE A 20 10.55 3.97 -1.56
N TYR A 21 11.42 4.96 -1.62
CA TYR A 21 11.28 6.09 -2.53
C TYR A 21 12.60 6.42 -3.23
N GLY A 22 12.51 7.17 -4.30
CA GLY A 22 13.66 7.54 -5.12
C GLY A 22 13.29 7.61 -6.61
N ARG A 23 14.24 7.95 -7.45
CA ARG A 23 14.03 8.16 -8.90
C ARG A 23 13.34 6.96 -9.57
N ARG A 24 12.63 7.24 -10.66
CA ARG A 24 12.08 6.20 -11.52
C ARG A 24 13.19 5.29 -12.06
N ARG A 25 12.85 4.04 -12.33
CA ARG A 25 13.72 3.02 -12.97
C ARG A 25 14.99 2.65 -12.19
N VAL A 26 15.08 2.98 -10.90
CA VAL A 26 16.22 2.54 -10.05
C VAL A 26 16.02 1.16 -9.42
N GLY A 27 14.95 0.43 -9.79
CA GLY A 27 14.76 -0.95 -9.35
C GLY A 27 13.99 -1.12 -8.03
N LYS A 28 13.25 -0.12 -7.53
CA LYS A 28 12.47 -0.23 -6.27
C LYS A 28 11.52 -1.42 -6.26
N SER A 29 10.64 -1.52 -7.25
CA SER A 29 9.66 -2.60 -7.37
C SER A 29 10.33 -3.96 -7.59
N TYR A 30 11.44 -3.97 -8.33
CA TYR A 30 12.27 -5.16 -8.53
C TYR A 30 12.86 -5.64 -7.20
N LEU A 31 13.42 -4.74 -6.39
CA LEU A 31 13.97 -5.05 -5.06
C LEU A 31 12.93 -5.74 -4.17
N VAL A 32 11.70 -5.21 -4.11
CA VAL A 32 10.61 -5.80 -3.32
C VAL A 32 10.25 -7.20 -3.86
N SER A 33 10.15 -7.33 -5.18
CA SER A 33 9.83 -8.60 -5.83
C SER A 33 10.91 -9.66 -5.62
N GLU A 34 12.18 -9.29 -5.67
CA GLU A 34 13.31 -10.18 -5.37
C GLU A 34 13.32 -10.64 -3.91
N CYS A 35 13.08 -9.72 -2.96
CA CYS A 35 13.10 -10.06 -1.55
C CYS A 35 11.91 -10.90 -1.12
N PHE A 36 10.74 -10.64 -1.66
CA PHE A 36 9.49 -11.20 -1.15
C PHE A 36 8.71 -12.04 -2.15
N GLY A 37 8.75 -11.71 -3.43
CA GLY A 37 8.17 -12.52 -4.51
C GLY A 37 6.80 -13.11 -4.20
N LYS A 38 6.70 -14.44 -4.19
CA LYS A 38 5.46 -15.17 -3.91
C LYS A 38 4.94 -15.04 -2.47
N LYS A 39 5.70 -14.45 -1.57
CA LYS A 39 5.27 -14.18 -0.18
C LYS A 39 4.38 -12.94 -0.07
N ILE A 40 4.31 -12.11 -1.11
CA ILE A 40 3.41 -10.95 -1.17
C ILE A 40 1.97 -11.47 -1.29
N LEU A 41 1.14 -11.18 -0.28
CA LEU A 41 -0.25 -11.62 -0.23
C LEU A 41 -1.19 -10.67 -0.97
N PHE A 42 -0.85 -9.41 -1.01
CA PHE A 42 -1.61 -8.39 -1.72
C PHE A 42 -0.66 -7.41 -2.39
N LYS A 43 -0.90 -7.12 -3.66
CA LYS A 43 -0.17 -6.12 -4.43
C LYS A 43 -1.14 -5.20 -5.16
N ALA A 44 -1.06 -3.91 -4.91
CA ALA A 44 -1.72 -2.87 -5.70
C ALA A 44 -0.69 -1.99 -6.39
N VAL A 45 -1.04 -1.46 -7.55
CA VAL A 45 -0.19 -0.56 -8.34
C VAL A 45 -1.01 0.67 -8.72
N GLY A 46 -0.50 1.85 -8.38
CA GLY A 46 -1.12 3.10 -8.82
C GLY A 46 -1.01 3.27 -10.33
N THR A 47 -2.10 3.68 -10.95
CA THR A 47 -2.17 3.90 -12.39
C THR A 47 -1.93 5.37 -12.71
N TYR A 48 -0.95 5.65 -13.58
CA TYR A 48 -0.74 7.00 -14.08
C TYR A 48 -1.89 7.41 -15.01
N ILE A 49 -2.47 8.56 -14.73
CA ILE A 49 -3.42 9.23 -15.62
C ILE A 49 -2.85 10.62 -15.89
N LYS A 50 -2.81 11.02 -17.15
CA LYS A 50 -2.30 12.32 -17.56
C LYS A 50 -3.19 13.43 -17.00
N ASP A 51 -2.57 14.49 -16.50
CA ASP A 51 -3.28 15.66 -15.98
C ASP A 51 -4.23 16.23 -17.05
N GLY A 52 -5.47 16.51 -16.68
CA GLY A 52 -6.51 17.03 -17.56
C GLY A 52 -7.32 15.98 -18.33
N ASP A 53 -6.92 14.72 -18.32
CA ASP A 53 -7.66 13.67 -19.05
C ASP A 53 -8.93 13.21 -18.32
N LYS A 54 -8.97 13.36 -16.98
CA LYS A 54 -10.11 12.99 -16.13
C LYS A 54 -10.27 13.96 -14.96
N ASP A 55 -11.52 14.17 -14.54
CA ASP A 55 -11.81 14.80 -13.27
C ASP A 55 -11.37 13.89 -12.09
N TYR A 56 -11.29 14.47 -10.89
CA TYR A 56 -10.82 13.76 -9.71
C TYR A 56 -11.65 12.52 -9.39
N GLU A 57 -12.97 12.58 -9.51
CA GLU A 57 -13.83 11.44 -9.18
C GLU A 57 -13.63 10.29 -10.16
N SER A 58 -13.53 10.57 -11.45
CA SER A 58 -13.20 9.53 -12.45
C SER A 58 -11.82 8.92 -12.21
N TYR A 59 -10.84 9.74 -11.81
CA TYR A 59 -9.51 9.27 -11.43
C TYR A 59 -9.60 8.30 -10.23
N ARG A 60 -10.28 8.74 -9.18
CA ARG A 60 -10.46 7.99 -7.94
C ARG A 60 -11.18 6.66 -8.17
N GLN A 61 -12.25 6.64 -8.96
CA GLN A 61 -13.00 5.44 -9.31
C GLN A 61 -12.14 4.43 -10.08
N LEU A 62 -11.29 4.86 -10.99
CA LEU A 62 -10.37 3.98 -11.70
C LEU A 62 -9.36 3.33 -10.74
N GLN A 63 -8.76 4.10 -9.83
CA GLN A 63 -7.83 3.57 -8.83
C GLN A 63 -8.52 2.55 -7.91
N LEU A 64 -9.74 2.84 -7.46
CA LEU A 64 -10.54 1.93 -6.64
C LEU A 64 -10.89 0.63 -7.40
N ALA A 65 -11.21 0.73 -8.68
CA ALA A 65 -11.48 -0.45 -9.52
C ALA A 65 -10.24 -1.36 -9.62
N HIS A 66 -9.08 -0.79 -9.90
CA HIS A 66 -7.82 -1.56 -9.96
C HIS A 66 -7.43 -2.15 -8.60
N PHE A 67 -7.67 -1.42 -7.52
CA PHE A 67 -7.46 -1.92 -6.16
C PHE A 67 -8.38 -3.11 -5.86
N TYR A 68 -9.66 -3.02 -6.25
CA TYR A 68 -10.60 -4.13 -6.12
C TYR A 68 -10.17 -5.35 -6.92
N ASP A 69 -9.72 -5.19 -8.16
CA ASP A 69 -9.18 -6.31 -8.95
C ASP A 69 -8.00 -6.99 -8.24
N SER A 70 -7.14 -6.20 -7.61
CA SER A 70 -6.03 -6.71 -6.79
C SER A 70 -6.52 -7.49 -5.56
N LEU A 71 -7.63 -7.06 -4.94
CA LEU A 71 -8.27 -7.78 -3.83
C LEU A 71 -8.82 -9.14 -4.28
N VAL A 72 -9.47 -9.19 -5.44
CA VAL A 72 -9.98 -10.44 -6.03
C VAL A 72 -8.82 -11.40 -6.33
N ILE A 73 -7.74 -10.92 -6.92
CA ILE A 73 -6.52 -11.71 -7.18
C ILE A 73 -5.94 -12.24 -5.86
N ALA A 74 -5.99 -11.47 -4.77
CA ALA A 74 -5.53 -11.87 -3.45
C ALA A 74 -6.48 -12.83 -2.73
N GLY A 75 -7.67 -13.11 -3.29
CA GLY A 75 -8.62 -14.10 -2.79
C GLY A 75 -9.93 -13.53 -2.22
N LEU A 76 -10.23 -12.24 -2.46
CA LEU A 76 -11.54 -11.69 -2.14
C LEU A 76 -12.62 -12.37 -2.98
N SER A 77 -13.75 -12.73 -2.35
CA SER A 77 -14.89 -13.27 -3.09
C SER A 77 -15.47 -12.22 -4.06
N THR A 78 -15.73 -12.62 -5.28
CA THR A 78 -16.39 -11.77 -6.29
C THR A 78 -17.84 -11.42 -5.94
N LYS A 79 -18.41 -12.05 -4.90
CA LYS A 79 -19.72 -11.69 -4.35
C LYS A 79 -19.67 -10.43 -3.48
N GLU A 80 -18.47 -10.02 -3.03
CA GLU A 80 -18.30 -8.77 -2.31
C GLU A 80 -18.54 -7.58 -3.24
N SER A 81 -19.22 -6.58 -2.73
CA SER A 81 -19.45 -5.34 -3.46
C SER A 81 -18.15 -4.60 -3.74
N LYS A 82 -18.05 -3.98 -4.91
CA LYS A 82 -16.93 -3.10 -5.22
C LYS A 82 -16.91 -1.90 -4.27
N PRO A 83 -15.75 -1.49 -3.77
CA PRO A 83 -15.66 -0.35 -2.87
C PRO A 83 -15.96 0.96 -3.63
N THR A 84 -16.68 1.86 -2.98
CA THR A 84 -16.99 3.20 -3.49
C THR A 84 -16.08 4.28 -2.92
N CYS A 85 -15.31 3.93 -1.88
CA CYS A 85 -14.36 4.84 -1.23
C CYS A 85 -13.16 4.05 -0.68
N TRP A 86 -12.08 4.76 -0.32
CA TRP A 86 -10.87 4.14 0.21
C TRP A 86 -11.08 3.42 1.54
N ARG A 87 -11.98 3.93 2.38
CA ARG A 87 -12.34 3.25 3.63
C ARG A 87 -12.86 1.83 3.37
N GLU A 88 -13.81 1.68 2.46
CA GLU A 88 -14.35 0.36 2.09
C GLU A 88 -13.28 -0.54 1.47
N ALA A 89 -12.41 0.03 0.63
CA ALA A 89 -11.30 -0.71 0.02
C ALA A 89 -10.34 -1.29 1.07
N PHE A 90 -9.97 -0.52 2.08
CA PHE A 90 -9.10 -1.01 3.16
C PHE A 90 -9.80 -1.99 4.11
N LEU A 91 -11.12 -1.86 4.33
CA LEU A 91 -11.89 -2.86 5.06
C LEU A 91 -11.92 -4.21 4.33
N LEU A 92 -12.07 -4.20 3.01
CA LEU A 92 -11.98 -5.41 2.20
C LEU A 92 -10.56 -6.01 2.22
N LEU A 93 -9.52 -5.19 2.19
CA LEU A 93 -8.13 -5.65 2.33
C LEU A 93 -7.92 -6.34 3.68
N ARG A 94 -8.40 -5.74 4.77
CA ARG A 94 -8.36 -6.36 6.10
C ARG A 94 -9.04 -7.72 6.08
N LYS A 95 -10.24 -7.83 5.52
CA LYS A 95 -11.00 -9.08 5.40
C LYS A 95 -10.20 -10.17 4.67
N VAL A 96 -9.55 -9.83 3.55
CA VAL A 96 -8.69 -10.75 2.80
C VAL A 96 -7.53 -11.24 3.68
N LEU A 97 -6.85 -10.33 4.38
CA LEU A 97 -5.69 -10.66 5.21
C LEU A 97 -6.05 -11.46 6.47
N GLU A 98 -7.20 -11.18 7.09
CA GLU A 98 -7.72 -11.97 8.21
C GLU A 98 -7.97 -13.42 7.82
N GLY A 99 -8.36 -13.68 6.57
CA GLY A 99 -8.52 -15.04 6.03
C GLY A 99 -7.20 -15.79 5.76
N LYS A 100 -6.05 -15.13 5.83
CA LYS A 100 -4.73 -15.74 5.58
C LYS A 100 -4.09 -16.24 6.88
N ARG A 101 -3.50 -17.44 6.85
CA ARG A 101 -2.79 -18.04 7.99
C ARG A 101 -1.27 -17.89 7.91
N ASN A 102 -0.77 -17.03 7.05
CA ASN A 102 0.66 -16.80 6.87
C ASN A 102 1.28 -16.20 8.13
N ARG A 103 2.49 -16.67 8.48
CA ARG A 103 3.27 -16.14 9.61
C ARG A 103 3.58 -14.66 9.45
N ARG A 104 3.90 -14.22 8.22
CA ARG A 104 4.08 -12.81 7.84
C ARG A 104 3.14 -12.50 6.69
N LYS A 105 2.42 -11.41 6.81
CA LYS A 105 1.45 -10.94 5.80
C LYS A 105 2.03 -9.72 5.12
N ILE A 106 2.50 -9.88 3.90
CA ILE A 106 3.16 -8.82 3.14
C ILE A 106 2.16 -8.17 2.20
N ILE A 107 2.03 -6.86 2.35
CA ILE A 107 1.24 -5.96 1.53
C ILE A 107 2.22 -5.08 0.76
N PHE A 108 2.06 -5.00 -0.55
CA PHE A 108 2.88 -4.15 -1.39
C PHE A 108 2.01 -3.17 -2.19
N ILE A 109 2.18 -1.88 -1.94
CA ILE A 109 1.53 -0.80 -2.69
C ILE A 109 2.60 -0.09 -3.50
N ASP A 110 2.60 -0.29 -4.80
CA ASP A 110 3.55 0.31 -5.73
C ASP A 110 2.95 1.57 -6.36
N GLU A 111 3.79 2.55 -6.65
CA GLU A 111 3.40 3.87 -7.15
C GLU A 111 2.26 4.51 -6.33
N LEU A 112 2.43 4.53 -5.02
CA LEU A 112 1.49 5.12 -4.07
C LEU A 112 1.05 6.55 -4.43
N PRO A 113 1.94 7.45 -4.91
CA PRO A 113 1.53 8.80 -5.34
C PRO A 113 0.45 8.79 -6.43
N TRP A 114 0.51 7.84 -7.36
CA TRP A 114 -0.52 7.71 -8.40
C TRP A 114 -1.81 7.07 -7.85
N LEU A 115 -1.68 6.12 -6.95
CA LEU A 115 -2.84 5.51 -6.31
C LEU A 115 -3.65 6.54 -5.50
N ALA A 116 -2.95 7.38 -4.74
CA ALA A 116 -3.55 8.43 -3.93
C ALA A 116 -4.14 9.58 -4.78
N GLY A 117 -3.47 9.92 -5.89
CA GLY A 117 -3.92 10.95 -6.82
C GLY A 117 -3.65 12.38 -6.34
N PRO A 118 -4.12 13.38 -7.13
CA PRO A 118 -3.85 14.80 -6.86
C PRO A 118 -4.48 15.31 -5.56
N GLN A 119 -5.59 14.73 -5.11
CA GLN A 119 -6.24 15.01 -3.83
C GLN A 119 -6.01 13.83 -2.87
N SER A 120 -4.76 13.63 -2.51
CA SER A 120 -4.28 12.45 -1.80
C SER A 120 -4.79 12.26 -0.36
N SER A 121 -5.42 13.28 0.24
CA SER A 121 -5.78 13.31 1.66
C SER A 121 -6.69 12.16 2.10
N GLU A 122 -7.70 11.78 1.29
CA GLU A 122 -8.60 10.67 1.63
C GLU A 122 -7.83 9.35 1.70
N MET A 123 -7.13 9.00 0.64
CA MET A 123 -6.42 7.71 0.56
C MET A 123 -5.37 7.57 1.65
N ILE A 124 -4.58 8.62 1.89
CA ILE A 124 -3.54 8.61 2.92
C ILE A 124 -4.15 8.55 4.32
N ALA A 125 -5.24 9.29 4.58
CA ALA A 125 -5.93 9.23 5.87
C ALA A 125 -6.48 7.81 6.14
N GLU A 126 -7.09 7.17 5.16
CA GLU A 126 -7.63 5.81 5.30
C GLU A 126 -6.53 4.74 5.40
N LEU A 127 -5.40 4.92 4.71
CA LEU A 127 -4.21 4.08 4.89
C LEU A 127 -3.66 4.20 6.32
N GLY A 128 -3.58 5.41 6.84
CA GLY A 128 -3.17 5.68 8.23
C GLY A 128 -4.14 5.06 9.23
N TYR A 129 -5.45 5.19 9.00
CA TYR A 129 -6.48 4.56 9.83
C TYR A 129 -6.38 3.02 9.80
N PHE A 130 -6.24 2.42 8.64
CA PHE A 130 -6.02 0.97 8.48
C PHE A 130 -4.80 0.50 9.28
N TRP A 131 -3.69 1.23 9.19
CA TRP A 131 -2.48 0.90 9.92
C TRP A 131 -2.67 1.03 11.43
N ASN A 132 -3.09 2.19 11.92
CA ASN A 132 -3.18 2.49 13.34
C ASN A 132 -4.30 1.73 14.07
N SER A 133 -5.43 1.48 13.38
CA SER A 133 -6.58 0.81 14.01
C SER A 133 -6.46 -0.71 14.02
N TRP A 134 -5.64 -1.29 13.17
CA TRP A 134 -5.57 -2.74 13.02
C TRP A 134 -4.16 -3.29 12.71
N ALA A 135 -3.55 -2.92 11.60
CA ALA A 135 -2.37 -3.60 11.06
C ALA A 135 -1.16 -3.60 12.02
N ASP A 136 -0.94 -2.51 12.73
CA ASP A 136 0.15 -2.39 13.71
C ASP A 136 -0.02 -3.40 14.85
N SER A 137 -1.23 -3.59 15.36
CA SER A 137 -1.52 -4.50 16.48
C SER A 137 -1.44 -5.98 16.12
N GLU A 138 -1.57 -6.34 14.84
CA GLU A 138 -1.47 -7.74 14.36
C GLU A 138 -0.08 -8.34 14.54
N ARG A 139 0.97 -7.50 14.65
CA ARG A 139 2.37 -7.88 14.88
C ARG A 139 3.00 -8.76 13.79
N ASN A 140 2.30 -9.02 12.70
CA ASN A 140 2.75 -9.87 11.61
C ASN A 140 2.58 -9.24 10.21
N ILE A 141 2.13 -7.99 10.14
CA ILE A 141 1.94 -7.26 8.88
C ILE A 141 3.23 -6.56 8.47
N ILE A 142 3.60 -6.68 7.21
CA ILE A 142 4.61 -5.84 6.55
C ILE A 142 3.88 -5.08 5.45
N LEU A 143 3.72 -3.78 5.64
CA LEU A 143 3.17 -2.88 4.63
C LEU A 143 4.31 -2.13 3.96
N ILE A 144 4.54 -2.41 2.68
CA ILE A 144 5.56 -1.78 1.87
C ILE A 144 4.87 -0.83 0.89
N VAL A 145 5.23 0.44 0.95
CA VAL A 145 4.78 1.46 0.01
C VAL A 145 5.94 1.96 -0.83
N CYS A 146 5.75 2.01 -2.14
CA CYS A 146 6.74 2.54 -3.08
C CYS A 146 6.23 3.78 -3.81
N GLY A 147 7.14 4.70 -4.11
CA GLY A 147 6.83 5.86 -4.93
C GLY A 147 8.07 6.44 -5.60
N SER A 148 7.88 6.93 -6.83
CA SER A 148 8.93 7.61 -7.60
C SER A 148 8.95 9.13 -7.38
N ALA A 149 7.87 9.72 -6.89
CA ALA A 149 7.78 11.13 -6.54
C ALA A 149 8.35 11.37 -5.14
N THR A 150 9.65 11.59 -5.04
CA THR A 150 10.38 11.69 -3.76
C THR A 150 9.80 12.78 -2.85
N SER A 151 9.57 13.99 -3.36
CA SER A 151 8.99 15.08 -2.56
C SER A 151 7.61 14.71 -2.03
N TRP A 152 6.74 14.16 -2.88
CA TRP A 152 5.42 13.71 -2.47
C TRP A 152 5.48 12.64 -1.37
N MET A 153 6.39 11.66 -1.49
CA MET A 153 6.57 10.61 -0.47
C MET A 153 7.07 11.19 0.85
N LEU A 154 7.98 12.15 0.80
CA LEU A 154 8.46 12.86 2.00
C LEU A 154 7.32 13.62 2.68
N ASP A 155 6.54 14.38 1.92
CA ASP A 155 5.50 15.25 2.46
C ASP A 155 4.28 14.49 2.97
N ASN A 156 3.85 13.44 2.26
CA ASN A 156 2.58 12.76 2.55
C ASN A 156 2.72 11.43 3.29
N VAL A 157 3.91 10.85 3.35
CA VAL A 157 4.14 9.55 4.00
C VAL A 157 5.11 9.66 5.16
N ILE A 158 6.25 10.31 4.95
CA ILE A 158 7.35 10.33 5.93
C ILE A 158 7.19 11.47 6.93
N HIS A 159 6.86 12.66 6.47
CA HIS A 159 6.69 13.86 7.30
C HIS A 159 5.23 14.13 7.69
N ASP A 160 4.29 13.26 7.30
CA ASP A 160 2.89 13.41 7.69
C ASP A 160 2.72 13.23 9.20
N TYR A 161 2.42 14.34 9.87
CA TYR A 161 2.16 14.38 11.31
C TYR A 161 0.84 13.69 11.74
N GLY A 162 0.02 13.28 10.78
CA GLY A 162 -1.29 12.72 11.05
C GLY A 162 -1.29 11.24 11.41
N GLY A 163 -1.04 10.37 10.45
CA GLY A 163 -1.30 8.95 10.60
C GLY A 163 -0.09 8.04 10.56
N LEU A 164 0.91 8.37 9.75
CA LEU A 164 2.04 7.48 9.44
C LEU A 164 3.36 7.95 10.05
N HIS A 165 3.42 9.17 10.56
CA HIS A 165 4.64 9.75 11.15
C HIS A 165 5.15 8.91 12.33
N GLY A 166 6.46 8.66 12.35
CA GLY A 166 7.12 7.88 13.40
C GLY A 166 6.87 6.36 13.35
N ARG A 167 6.14 5.87 12.34
CA ARG A 167 5.85 4.44 12.13
C ARG A 167 6.71 3.78 11.07
N LEU A 168 7.45 4.58 10.29
CA LEU A 168 8.29 4.08 9.19
C LEU A 168 9.60 3.48 9.68
N THR A 169 9.98 2.38 9.09
CA THR A 169 11.24 1.67 9.30
C THR A 169 12.17 1.84 8.11
#